data_dc7ca12415f039538ff21266465e2066
#
_entry.id   dc7ca12415f039538ff21266465e2066
#
_cell.length_a   1.000
_cell.length_b   1.000
_cell.length_c   1.000
_cell.angle_alpha   90.00
_cell.angle_beta   90.00
_cell.angle_gamma   90.00
#
_symmetry.space_group_name_H-M   'P 1'
#
loop_
_entity.id
_entity.type
_entity.pdbx_description
1 polymer ?
#
loop_
_entity_poly.entity_id
_entity_poly.type
_entity_poly.pdbx_seq_one_letter_code
_entity_poly.pdbx_strand_id
1 'polypeptide(L)'
;RVKDAFKARELYLRVIEGEEDIGTLASKFSEGIEKKTRGVVGPIPLKAAHPILANQLKNSQLGEVQPPIKIDNMNIVFRLEHYEPAKLDKLMRGKMEIELLNEWIEIKVNEINTIMLSGEKIDYNFDLEDA
;
A
#
# COMPACT_ATOMS: atom_id res chain seq x y z
N ARG A 1 2.83 15.80 9.45
CA ARG A 1 2.12 16.47 8.34
C ARG A 1 2.01 17.96 8.62
N VAL A 2 2.52 18.78 7.74
CA VAL A 2 2.39 20.24 7.80
C VAL A 2 2.08 20.81 6.41
N LYS A 3 1.32 21.89 6.36
CA LYS A 3 0.97 22.54 5.10
C LYS A 3 2.14 23.32 4.49
N ASP A 4 2.97 23.93 5.35
CA ASP A 4 4.11 24.73 4.92
C ASP A 4 5.31 23.84 4.56
N ALA A 5 5.76 23.93 3.31
CA ALA A 5 6.89 23.17 2.80
C ALA A 5 8.22 23.56 3.47
N PHE A 6 8.42 24.83 3.77
CA PHE A 6 9.62 25.31 4.47
C PHE A 6 9.67 24.78 5.89
N LYS A 7 8.54 24.78 6.58
CA LYS A 7 8.41 24.21 7.90
C LYS A 7 8.68 22.71 7.92
N ALA A 8 8.15 21.98 6.94
CA ALA A 8 8.41 20.54 6.80
C ALA A 8 9.90 20.25 6.64
N ARG A 9 10.59 21.03 5.84
CA ARG A 9 12.04 20.89 5.63
C ARG A 9 12.83 21.24 6.89
N GLU A 10 12.46 22.29 7.59
CA GLU A 10 13.06 22.67 8.88
C GLU A 10 12.95 21.52 9.90
N LEU A 11 11.74 20.99 10.05
CA LEU A 11 11.49 19.88 10.98
C LEU A 11 12.26 18.61 10.59
N TYR A 12 12.36 18.32 9.31
CA TYR A 12 13.17 17.20 8.81
C TYR A 12 14.65 17.36 9.19
N LEU A 13 15.20 18.54 8.97
CA LEU A 13 16.60 18.83 9.34
C LEU A 13 16.85 18.69 10.84
N ARG A 14 15.95 19.18 11.66
CA ARG A 14 16.05 19.01 13.12
C ARG A 14 16.11 17.56 13.57
N VAL A 15 15.33 16.70 12.91
CA VAL A 15 15.34 15.26 13.20
C VAL A 15 16.66 14.61 12.76
N ILE A 16 17.15 14.93 11.56
CA ILE A 16 18.42 14.36 11.05
C ILE A 16 19.61 14.81 11.90
N GLU A 17 19.62 16.07 12.29
CA GLU A 17 20.70 16.64 13.13
C GLU A 17 20.63 16.17 14.60
N GLY A 18 19.58 15.44 14.97
CA GLY A 18 19.39 14.90 16.30
C GLY A 18 18.97 15.92 17.34
N GLU A 19 18.50 17.09 16.93
CA GLU A 19 18.06 18.14 17.85
C GLU A 19 16.78 17.75 18.59
N GLU A 20 15.80 17.18 17.87
CA GLU A 20 14.54 16.73 18.45
C GLU A 20 14.10 15.39 17.82
N ASP A 21 13.38 14.59 18.61
CA ASP A 21 12.76 13.37 18.14
C ASP A 21 11.54 13.66 17.25
N ILE A 22 11.33 12.83 16.21
CA ILE A 22 10.21 12.95 15.28
C ILE A 22 8.84 12.91 15.99
N GLY A 23 8.72 12.08 17.03
CA GLY A 23 7.48 12.00 17.83
C GLY A 23 7.18 13.28 18.59
N THR A 24 8.20 13.92 19.13
CA THR A 24 8.07 15.21 19.81
C THR A 24 7.66 16.32 18.85
N LEU A 25 8.28 16.38 17.67
CA LEU A 25 7.93 17.34 16.62
C LEU A 25 6.51 17.11 16.10
N ALA A 26 6.10 15.84 15.92
CA ALA A 26 4.75 15.51 15.52
C ALA A 26 3.70 15.99 16.53
N SER A 27 3.95 15.82 17.83
CA SER A 27 3.03 16.30 18.87
C SER A 27 2.93 17.81 18.95
N LYS A 28 3.97 18.54 18.55
CA LYS A 28 3.98 20.02 18.55
C LYS A 28 3.43 20.61 17.26
N PHE A 29 3.82 20.10 16.12
CA PHE A 29 3.66 20.77 14.82
C PHE A 29 2.76 20.03 13.83
N SER A 30 2.49 18.73 14.00
CA SER A 30 1.64 18.01 13.06
C SER A 30 0.22 18.59 13.03
N GLU A 31 -0.32 18.70 11.83
CA GLU A 31 -1.69 19.19 11.59
C GLU A 31 -2.70 18.04 11.42
N GLY A 32 -2.24 16.78 11.44
CA GLY A 32 -3.09 15.60 11.33
C GLY A 32 -3.51 15.03 12.68
N ILE A 33 -4.33 13.99 12.64
CA ILE A 33 -4.80 13.27 13.85
C ILE A 33 -3.66 12.57 14.59
N GLU A 34 -2.59 12.23 13.90
CA GLU A 34 -1.38 11.62 14.45
C GLU A 34 -0.64 12.51 15.46
N LYS A 35 -1.00 13.78 15.54
CA LYS A 35 -0.49 14.69 16.59
C LYS A 35 -0.74 14.13 17.99
N LYS A 36 -1.88 13.49 18.20
CA LYS A 36 -2.28 12.90 19.50
C LYS A 36 -1.49 11.66 19.86
N THR A 37 -0.97 10.96 18.85
CA THR A 37 -0.19 9.72 19.02
C THR A 37 1.31 9.92 18.85
N ARG A 38 1.79 11.15 18.95
CA ARG A 38 3.18 11.51 18.71
C ARG A 38 3.67 11.09 17.31
N GLY A 39 2.81 11.20 16.34
CA GLY A 39 3.11 10.83 14.95
C GLY A 39 3.07 9.35 14.64
N VAL A 40 2.77 8.49 15.60
CA VAL A 40 2.67 7.05 15.36
C VAL A 40 1.38 6.73 14.59
N VAL A 41 1.55 6.11 13.44
CA VAL A 41 0.46 5.66 12.57
C VAL A 41 0.60 4.17 12.29
N GLY A 42 -0.45 3.43 12.53
CA GLY A 42 -0.47 2.01 12.27
C GLY A 42 -0.46 1.12 13.52
N PRO A 43 -0.34 -0.19 13.33
CA PRO A 43 -0.09 -0.87 12.04
C PRO A 43 -1.26 -0.79 11.08
N ILE A 44 -0.97 -0.45 9.83
CA ILE A 44 -1.96 -0.40 8.75
C ILE A 44 -1.47 -1.18 7.52
N PRO A 45 -2.37 -1.77 6.72
CA PRO A 45 -1.98 -2.35 5.44
C PRO A 45 -1.38 -1.28 4.52
N LEU A 46 -0.33 -1.64 3.79
CA LEU A 46 0.34 -0.69 2.89
C LEU A 46 -0.60 -0.12 1.82
N LYS A 47 -1.53 -0.95 1.35
CA LYS A 47 -2.56 -0.55 0.39
C LYS A 47 -3.58 0.48 0.93
N ALA A 48 -3.68 0.63 2.24
CA ALA A 48 -4.52 1.64 2.88
C ALA A 48 -3.86 3.02 2.93
N ALA A 49 -2.55 3.09 2.71
CA ALA A 49 -1.83 4.35 2.61
C ALA A 49 -2.03 5.02 1.24
N HIS A 50 -1.85 6.34 1.19
CA HIS A 50 -1.85 7.04 -0.09
C HIS A 50 -0.80 6.43 -1.04
N PRO A 51 -1.10 6.26 -2.35
CA PRO A 51 -0.19 5.59 -3.29
C PRO A 51 1.23 6.15 -3.32
N ILE A 52 1.40 7.46 -3.25
CA ILE A 52 2.70 8.13 -3.20
C ILE A 52 3.45 7.74 -1.93
N LEU A 53 2.78 7.77 -0.78
CA LEU A 53 3.37 7.38 0.50
C LEU A 53 3.70 5.89 0.53
N ALA A 54 2.83 5.05 0.01
CA ALA A 54 3.06 3.60 -0.08
C ALA A 54 4.32 3.26 -0.90
N ASN A 55 4.54 3.93 -2.04
CA ASN A 55 5.75 3.75 -2.84
C ASN A 55 7.01 4.19 -2.09
N GLN A 56 6.96 5.31 -1.40
CA GLN A 56 8.08 5.78 -0.60
C GLN A 56 8.39 4.83 0.56
N LEU A 57 7.36 4.33 1.24
CA LEU A 57 7.52 3.35 2.32
C LEU A 57 8.17 2.04 1.84
N LYS A 58 7.81 1.55 0.66
CA LYS A 58 8.42 0.35 0.06
C LYS A 58 9.91 0.51 -0.19
N ASN A 59 10.35 1.71 -0.55
CA ASN A 59 11.74 2.02 -0.87
C ASN A 59 12.54 2.54 0.33
N SER A 60 11.89 2.74 1.48
CA SER A 60 12.52 3.27 2.69
C SER A 60 13.16 2.16 3.52
N GLN A 61 14.25 2.49 4.18
CA GLN A 61 14.87 1.62 5.17
C GLN A 61 14.26 1.84 6.55
N LEU A 62 14.22 0.78 7.36
CA LEU A 62 13.73 0.87 8.74
C LEU A 62 14.57 1.86 9.56
N GLY A 63 13.91 2.75 10.28
CA GLY A 63 14.54 3.72 11.16
C GLY A 63 15.12 4.96 10.47
N GLU A 64 15.07 5.03 9.15
CA GLU A 64 15.54 6.18 8.37
C GLU A 64 14.43 7.20 8.16
N VAL A 65 14.71 8.45 8.53
CA VAL A 65 13.78 9.57 8.29
C VAL A 65 13.85 9.99 6.83
N GLN A 66 12.71 10.02 6.17
CA GLN A 66 12.62 10.40 4.78
C GLN A 66 12.42 11.92 4.61
N PRO A 67 12.97 12.51 3.55
CA PRO A 67 12.74 13.93 3.25
C PRO A 67 11.26 14.22 3.01
N PRO A 68 10.83 15.48 3.22
CA PRO A 68 9.44 15.85 3.03
C PRO A 68 8.92 15.52 1.64
N ILE A 69 7.78 14.85 1.57
CA ILE A 69 7.04 14.61 0.32
C ILE A 69 5.72 15.35 0.36
N LYS A 70 5.33 15.90 -0.78
CA LYS A 70 4.04 16.56 -0.93
C LYS A 70 2.98 15.57 -1.36
N ILE A 71 1.93 15.46 -0.55
CA ILE A 71 0.73 14.68 -0.86
C ILE A 71 -0.48 15.59 -0.68
N ASP A 72 -1.21 15.83 -1.76
CA ASP A 72 -2.29 16.81 -1.81
C ASP A 72 -1.81 18.19 -1.36
N ASN A 73 -2.36 18.74 -0.29
CA ASN A 73 -1.99 20.04 0.28
C ASN A 73 -1.08 19.94 1.50
N MET A 74 -0.56 18.75 1.79
CA MET A 74 0.25 18.50 2.97
C MET A 74 1.65 18.05 2.60
N ASN A 75 2.64 18.48 3.36
CA ASN A 75 4.00 17.97 3.31
C ASN A 75 4.20 16.99 4.46
N ILE A 76 4.70 15.81 4.15
CA ILE A 76 4.82 14.70 5.10
C ILE A 76 6.28 14.36 5.27
N VAL A 77 6.75 14.40 6.51
CA VAL A 77 8.02 13.82 6.95
C VAL A 77 7.69 12.55 7.72
N PHE A 78 8.30 11.43 7.36
CA PHE A 78 7.99 10.15 7.96
C PHE A 78 9.23 9.29 8.17
N ARG A 79 9.09 8.31 9.05
CA ARG A 79 10.07 7.27 9.31
C ARG A 79 9.36 5.92 9.38
N LEU A 80 9.88 4.92 8.68
CA LEU A 80 9.38 3.56 8.77
C LEU A 80 9.93 2.89 10.03
N GLU A 81 9.07 2.65 11.02
CA GLU A 81 9.46 2.04 12.29
C GLU A 81 9.42 0.51 12.24
N HIS A 82 8.44 -0.04 11.58
CA HIS A 82 8.20 -1.47 11.53
C HIS A 82 7.58 -1.86 10.19
N TYR A 83 8.03 -2.97 9.64
CA TYR A 83 7.48 -3.53 8.41
C TYR A 83 7.31 -5.03 8.58
N GLU A 84 6.09 -5.50 8.44
CA GLU A 84 5.78 -6.92 8.35
C GLU A 84 5.51 -7.28 6.90
N PRO A 85 6.33 -8.16 6.28
CA PRO A 85 6.02 -8.67 4.96
C PRO A 85 4.70 -9.44 5.03
N ALA A 86 3.86 -9.29 3.98
CA ALA A 86 2.59 -9.98 3.90
C ALA A 86 2.80 -11.48 4.03
N LYS A 87 2.37 -12.04 5.16
CA LYS A 87 2.29 -13.48 5.35
C LYS A 87 1.00 -13.94 4.71
N LEU A 88 1.10 -14.88 3.77
CA LEU A 88 -0.05 -15.62 3.25
C LEU A 88 -0.57 -16.52 4.37
N ASP A 89 -1.50 -16.03 5.18
CA ASP A 89 -2.26 -16.90 6.07
C ASP A 89 -3.29 -17.70 5.25
N LYS A 90 -3.89 -18.71 5.88
CA LYS A 90 -4.89 -19.57 5.21
C LYS A 90 -6.06 -18.76 4.63
N LEU A 91 -6.45 -17.65 5.29
CA LEU A 91 -7.56 -16.82 4.87
C LEU A 91 -7.22 -16.00 3.61
N MET A 92 -6.02 -15.41 3.57
CA MET A 92 -5.53 -14.69 2.39
C MET A 92 -5.29 -15.64 1.21
N ARG A 93 -4.78 -16.85 1.44
CA ARG A 93 -4.66 -17.89 0.41
C ARG A 93 -6.02 -18.23 -0.18
N GLY A 94 -7.02 -18.47 0.66
CA GLY A 94 -8.37 -18.78 0.20
C GLY A 94 -8.97 -17.66 -0.66
N LYS A 95 -8.79 -16.41 -0.29
CA LYS A 95 -9.24 -15.25 -1.08
C LYS A 95 -8.53 -15.16 -2.42
N MET A 96 -7.20 -15.33 -2.47
CA MET A 96 -6.43 -15.32 -3.71
C MET A 96 -6.81 -16.47 -4.64
N GLU A 97 -7.01 -17.66 -4.12
CA GLU A 97 -7.45 -18.83 -4.90
C GLU A 97 -8.84 -18.61 -5.51
N ILE A 98 -9.77 -18.03 -4.76
CA ILE A 98 -11.12 -17.68 -5.25
C ILE A 98 -11.05 -16.61 -6.33
N GLU A 99 -10.25 -15.57 -6.16
CA GLU A 99 -10.07 -14.52 -7.18
C GLU A 99 -9.51 -15.07 -8.48
N LEU A 100 -8.48 -15.91 -8.42
CA LEU A 100 -7.90 -16.57 -9.58
C LEU A 100 -8.89 -17.51 -10.28
N LEU A 101 -9.70 -18.25 -9.51
CA LEU A 101 -10.76 -19.11 -10.04
C LEU A 101 -11.83 -18.31 -10.76
N ASN A 102 -12.25 -17.18 -10.20
CA ASN A 102 -13.23 -16.30 -10.82
C ASN A 102 -12.73 -15.71 -12.14
N GLU A 103 -11.49 -15.25 -12.20
CA GLU A 103 -10.86 -14.78 -13.44
C GLU A 103 -10.82 -15.88 -14.49
N TRP A 104 -10.45 -17.10 -14.11
CA TRP A 104 -10.42 -18.24 -15.01
C TRP A 104 -11.81 -18.59 -15.56
N ILE A 105 -12.84 -18.57 -14.71
CA ILE A 105 -14.24 -18.81 -15.11
C ILE A 105 -14.69 -17.75 -16.12
N GLU A 106 -14.42 -16.47 -15.89
CA GLU A 106 -14.76 -15.39 -16.81
C GLU A 106 -14.12 -15.57 -18.19
N ILE A 107 -12.84 -15.93 -18.23
CA ILE A 107 -12.11 -16.21 -19.47
C ILE A 107 -12.77 -17.37 -20.21
N LYS A 108 -13.09 -18.46 -19.53
CA LYS A 108 -13.73 -19.63 -20.15
C LYS A 108 -15.14 -19.35 -20.66
N VAL A 109 -15.94 -18.60 -19.92
CA VAL A 109 -17.27 -18.17 -20.36
C VAL A 109 -17.18 -17.30 -21.61
N ASN A 110 -16.23 -16.38 -21.69
CA ASN A 110 -16.02 -15.53 -22.87
C ASN A 110 -15.56 -16.35 -24.09
N GLU A 111 -14.68 -17.34 -23.92
CA GLU A 111 -14.26 -18.26 -24.99
C GLU A 111 -15.45 -19.04 -25.52
N ILE A 112 -16.30 -19.61 -24.66
CA ILE A 112 -17.50 -20.36 -25.05
C ILE A 112 -18.48 -19.47 -25.80
N ASN A 113 -18.74 -18.27 -25.32
CA ASN A 113 -19.61 -17.31 -25.98
C ASN A 113 -19.10 -16.93 -27.39
N THR A 114 -17.80 -16.76 -27.56
CA THR A 114 -17.18 -16.48 -28.85
C THR A 114 -17.36 -17.64 -29.81
N ILE A 115 -17.16 -18.88 -29.38
CA ILE A 115 -17.38 -20.10 -30.19
C ILE A 115 -18.85 -20.23 -30.58
N MET A 116 -19.79 -19.99 -29.68
CA MET A 116 -21.22 -20.03 -29.96
C MET A 116 -21.64 -19.00 -31.00
N LEU A 117 -21.10 -17.79 -30.94
CA LEU A 117 -21.36 -16.70 -31.88
C LEU A 117 -20.74 -16.96 -33.27
N SER A 118 -19.59 -17.64 -33.33
CA SER A 118 -18.95 -18.02 -34.61
C SER A 118 -19.57 -19.21 -35.28
N GLY A 119 -20.49 -19.95 -34.63
CA GLY A 119 -21.15 -21.14 -35.16
C GLY A 119 -20.24 -22.37 -35.22
N GLU A 120 -19.10 -22.35 -34.61
CA GLU A 120 -18.21 -23.50 -34.51
C GLU A 120 -18.79 -24.55 -33.57
N LYS A 121 -18.53 -25.83 -33.90
CA LYS A 121 -18.92 -26.93 -33.01
C LYS A 121 -18.05 -26.95 -31.76
N ILE A 122 -18.68 -26.93 -30.60
CA ILE A 122 -18.00 -27.10 -29.34
C ILE A 122 -17.58 -28.57 -29.22
N ASP A 123 -16.27 -28.81 -29.13
CA ASP A 123 -15.75 -30.14 -28.83
C ASP A 123 -15.81 -30.37 -27.33
N TYR A 124 -16.64 -31.31 -26.89
CA TYR A 124 -16.86 -31.65 -25.50
C TYR A 124 -15.80 -32.60 -24.92
N ASN A 125 -14.68 -32.78 -25.59
CA ASN A 125 -13.56 -33.52 -25.01
C ASN A 125 -12.93 -32.72 -23.87
N PHE A 126 -13.49 -32.93 -22.71
CA PHE A 126 -12.85 -32.50 -21.46
C PHE A 126 -11.70 -33.45 -21.15
N ASP A 127 -10.48 -33.02 -21.37
CA ASP A 127 -9.32 -33.65 -20.78
C ASP A 127 -9.32 -33.30 -19.26
N LEU A 128 -9.79 -34.26 -18.47
CA LEU A 128 -9.78 -34.19 -17.01
C LEU A 128 -8.35 -34.25 -16.40
N GLU A 129 -7.32 -34.34 -17.25
CA GLU A 129 -5.92 -34.41 -16.81
C GLU A 129 -5.34 -33.03 -16.41
N ASP A 130 -5.99 -31.94 -16.80
CA ASP A 130 -5.56 -30.57 -16.48
C ASP A 130 -6.35 -29.93 -15.29
N ALA A 131 -7.02 -30.72 -14.52
CA ALA A 131 -7.73 -30.26 -13.35
C ALA A 131 -6.83 -30.15 -12.12
#